data_cabf2695b4c7c6dc15ee63da78b89566
#
_entry.id   cabf2695b4c7c6dc15ee63da78b89566
#
_cell.length_a   1.000
_cell.length_b   1.000
_cell.length_c   1.000
_cell.angle_alpha   90.00
_cell.angle_beta   90.00
_cell.angle_gamma   90.00
#
_symmetry.space_group_name_H-M   'P 1'
#
loop_
_entity.id
_entity.type
_entity.pdbx_description
1 polymer ?
#
loop_
_entity_poly.entity_id
_entity_poly.type
_entity_poly.pdbx_seq_one_letter_code
_entity_poly.pdbx_strand_id
1 'polypeptide(L)'
;RDLVRSRGLGDVYKRQLGHVVVEPGGRQCGCGRRGCLETYVSATGIKRTVFELMARETVPSVLRDVPYDKFDARIITEAAQKGDSLALEVFRCTAERLGRALANAVAITSPEAVFFFGGLAQAGELLLEPTRRYLEENLLPVYRGNVKVLPSGIPAQNAAILGASALIWNE
;
A
#
# COMPACT_ATOMS: atom_id res chain seq x y z
N ARG A 1 -13.34 16.25 -9.37
CA ARG A 1 -14.53 16.29 -10.27
C ARG A 1 -15.13 14.91 -10.56
N ASP A 2 -14.60 13.83 -10.02
CA ASP A 2 -15.06 12.45 -10.27
C ASP A 2 -15.69 11.76 -9.06
N LEU A 3 -16.09 12.51 -8.04
CA LEU A 3 -16.79 12.01 -6.85
C LEU A 3 -18.22 11.52 -7.14
N VAL A 4 -18.78 11.83 -8.31
CA VAL A 4 -20.18 11.54 -8.66
C VAL A 4 -20.35 10.20 -9.40
N ARG A 5 -19.26 9.48 -9.69
CA ARG A 5 -19.33 8.18 -10.36
C ARG A 5 -18.99 7.00 -9.43
N SER A 6 -19.37 7.09 -8.17
CA SER A 6 -19.41 5.92 -7.30
C SER A 6 -20.50 4.97 -7.80
N ARG A 7 -20.09 3.94 -8.47
CA ARG A 7 -20.96 2.94 -9.07
C ARG A 7 -21.05 1.75 -8.13
N GLY A 8 -21.93 1.90 -7.12
CA GLY A 8 -22.28 0.85 -6.19
C GLY A 8 -21.53 0.88 -4.86
N LEU A 9 -22.19 0.37 -3.84
CA LEU A 9 -21.68 0.27 -2.46
C LEU A 9 -20.32 -0.43 -2.37
N GLY A 10 -20.02 -1.39 -3.25
CA GLY A 10 -18.77 -2.13 -3.26
C GLY A 10 -17.51 -1.28 -3.54
N ASP A 11 -17.62 -0.22 -4.34
CA ASP A 11 -16.48 0.67 -4.64
C ASP A 11 -16.15 1.61 -3.47
N VAL A 12 -17.16 2.01 -2.70
CA VAL A 12 -16.99 2.83 -1.50
C VAL A 12 -16.27 2.04 -0.41
N TYR A 13 -16.64 0.77 -0.19
CA TYR A 13 -16.03 -0.08 0.83
C TYR A 13 -14.57 -0.46 0.51
N LYS A 14 -14.23 -0.69 -0.75
CA LYS A 14 -12.86 -1.07 -1.16
C LYS A 14 -11.80 0.02 -0.93
N ARG A 15 -12.21 1.29 -0.83
CA ARG A 15 -11.31 2.43 -0.63
C ARG A 15 -11.22 2.90 0.82
N GLN A 16 -12.05 2.39 1.71
CA GLN A 16 -12.15 2.90 3.09
C GLN A 16 -10.86 2.72 3.88
N LEU A 17 -10.17 1.58 3.77
CA LEU A 17 -8.91 1.36 4.47
C LEU A 17 -7.84 2.39 4.03
N GLY A 18 -7.82 2.78 2.76
CA GLY A 18 -6.91 3.81 2.25
C GLY A 18 -7.10 5.17 2.92
N HIS A 19 -8.28 5.44 3.47
CA HIS A 19 -8.58 6.70 4.14
C HIS A 19 -8.51 6.63 5.67
N VAL A 20 -8.07 5.52 6.25
CA VAL A 20 -7.71 5.47 7.67
C VAL A 20 -6.50 6.39 7.90
N VAL A 21 -6.56 7.24 8.93
CA VAL A 21 -5.47 8.12 9.32
C VAL A 21 -4.41 7.29 10.04
N VAL A 22 -3.25 7.16 9.42
CA VAL A 22 -2.09 6.43 9.98
C VAL A 22 -1.00 7.37 10.48
N GLU A 23 -1.07 8.64 10.08
CA GLU A 23 -0.11 9.69 10.48
C GLU A 23 -0.86 10.98 10.78
N PRO A 24 -1.31 11.21 12.01
CA PRO A 24 -2.00 12.44 12.37
C PRO A 24 -1.21 13.70 11.99
N GLY A 25 -1.86 14.65 11.30
CA GLY A 25 -1.19 15.84 10.77
C GLY A 25 -0.29 15.61 9.54
N GLY A 26 -0.16 14.38 9.06
CA GLY A 26 0.68 13.99 7.94
C GLY A 26 0.24 14.56 6.58
N ARG A 27 0.53 13.83 5.51
CA ARG A 27 0.33 14.27 4.11
C ARG A 27 -1.12 14.61 3.82
N GLN A 28 -1.34 15.67 3.05
CA GLN A 28 -2.68 16.02 2.55
C GLN A 28 -3.21 14.91 1.64
N CYS A 29 -4.44 14.45 1.90
CA CYS A 29 -5.18 13.48 1.12
C CYS A 29 -6.25 14.15 0.26
N GLY A 30 -6.56 13.57 -0.91
CA GLY A 30 -7.63 14.04 -1.79
C GLY A 30 -9.04 13.98 -1.18
N CYS A 31 -9.23 13.23 -0.08
CA CYS A 31 -10.50 13.20 0.67
C CYS A 31 -10.68 14.41 1.61
N GLY A 32 -9.76 15.36 1.63
CA GLY A 32 -9.77 16.54 2.50
C GLY A 32 -9.10 16.34 3.85
N ARG A 33 -8.83 15.10 4.28
CA ARG A 33 -8.14 14.79 5.54
C ARG A 33 -6.62 14.79 5.36
N ARG A 34 -5.89 14.69 6.49
CA ARG A 34 -4.45 14.54 6.49
C ARG A 34 -4.04 13.19 7.07
N GLY A 35 -2.93 12.64 6.54
CA GLY A 35 -2.31 11.43 7.06
C GLY A 35 -3.01 10.12 6.71
N CYS A 36 -3.85 10.09 5.68
CA CYS A 36 -4.50 8.88 5.21
C CYS A 36 -3.49 7.86 4.67
N LEU A 37 -3.71 6.58 4.91
CA LEU A 37 -2.88 5.46 4.45
C LEU A 37 -2.57 5.54 2.94
N GLU A 38 -3.55 5.86 2.12
CA GLU A 38 -3.40 6.01 0.66
C GLU A 38 -2.27 6.99 0.27
N THR A 39 -2.04 8.04 1.07
CA THR A 39 -1.00 9.03 0.79
C THR A 39 0.42 8.49 0.98
N TYR A 40 0.57 7.30 1.55
CA TYR A 40 1.83 6.59 1.78
C TYR A 40 1.90 5.27 1.00
N VAL A 41 0.78 4.55 0.85
CA VAL A 41 0.70 3.18 0.33
C VAL A 41 -0.02 3.13 -1.03
N SER A 42 0.26 4.08 -1.89
CA SER A 42 -0.19 4.09 -3.28
C SER A 42 1.00 4.37 -4.21
N ALA A 43 0.80 4.25 -5.52
CA ALA A 43 1.84 4.61 -6.51
C ALA A 43 2.31 6.06 -6.33
N THR A 44 1.39 6.99 -6.07
CA THR A 44 1.72 8.38 -5.75
C THR A 44 2.34 8.51 -4.37
N GLY A 45 1.86 7.73 -3.40
CA GLY A 45 2.35 7.72 -2.02
C GLY A 45 3.81 7.29 -1.92
N ILE A 46 4.18 6.20 -2.60
CA ILE A 46 5.57 5.72 -2.60
C ILE A 46 6.52 6.72 -3.28
N LYS A 47 6.08 7.36 -4.37
CA LYS A 47 6.83 8.43 -5.02
C LYS A 47 7.09 9.61 -4.05
N ARG A 48 6.07 10.04 -3.30
CA ARG A 48 6.23 11.09 -2.27
C ARG A 48 7.26 10.69 -1.22
N THR A 49 7.22 9.43 -0.77
CA THR A 49 8.18 8.91 0.21
C THR A 49 9.62 8.99 -0.32
N VAL A 50 9.86 8.68 -1.60
CA VAL A 50 11.19 8.84 -2.23
C VAL A 50 11.68 10.27 -2.08
N PHE A 51 10.89 11.26 -2.49
CA PHE A 51 11.32 12.66 -2.45
C PHE A 51 11.52 13.18 -1.03
N GLU A 52 10.71 12.76 -0.07
CA GLU A 52 10.91 13.10 1.34
C GLU A 52 12.22 12.52 1.89
N LEU A 53 12.53 11.26 1.56
CA LEU A 53 13.80 10.65 1.97
C LEU A 53 14.99 11.28 1.27
N MET A 54 14.90 11.58 -0.04
CA MET A 54 15.94 12.28 -0.77
C MET A 54 16.26 13.67 -0.18
N ALA A 55 15.25 14.36 0.34
CA ALA A 55 15.42 15.66 0.97
C ALA A 55 16.05 15.58 2.36
N ARG A 56 15.82 14.47 3.08
CA ARG A 56 16.32 14.27 4.44
C ARG A 56 17.69 13.60 4.49
N GLU A 57 17.98 12.74 3.53
CA GLU A 57 19.12 11.84 3.55
C GLU A 57 20.03 12.12 2.36
N THR A 58 21.32 12.11 2.59
CA THR A 58 22.35 12.31 1.56
C THR A 58 22.89 11.00 1.01
N VAL A 59 22.22 9.86 1.32
CA VAL A 59 22.64 8.53 0.88
C VAL A 59 22.67 8.47 -0.65
N PRO A 60 23.73 7.94 -1.27
CA PRO A 60 23.78 7.69 -2.71
C PRO A 60 22.64 6.78 -3.16
N SER A 61 22.00 7.12 -4.28
CA SER A 61 20.91 6.34 -4.85
C SER A 61 20.79 6.66 -6.34
N VAL A 62 20.54 5.64 -7.15
CA VAL A 62 20.25 5.79 -8.57
C VAL A 62 18.95 6.57 -8.82
N LEU A 63 18.08 6.65 -7.82
CA LEU A 63 16.83 7.39 -7.91
C LEU A 63 17.04 8.91 -7.98
N ARG A 64 18.21 9.42 -7.54
CA ARG A 64 18.52 10.86 -7.58
C ARG A 64 18.69 11.40 -9.00
N ASP A 65 19.08 10.54 -9.93
CA ASP A 65 19.33 10.90 -11.33
C ASP A 65 18.07 10.74 -12.21
N VAL A 66 16.95 10.26 -11.62
CA VAL A 66 15.70 10.05 -12.35
C VAL A 66 14.91 11.36 -12.44
N PRO A 67 14.57 11.84 -13.66
CA PRO A 67 13.71 13.01 -13.82
C PRO A 67 12.33 12.80 -13.19
N TYR A 68 11.78 13.87 -12.61
CA TYR A 68 10.51 13.82 -11.88
C TYR A 68 9.33 13.28 -12.70
N ASP A 69 9.27 13.63 -13.97
CA ASP A 69 8.22 13.22 -14.91
C ASP A 69 8.28 11.72 -15.26
N LYS A 70 9.46 11.11 -15.17
CA LYS A 70 9.69 9.68 -15.40
C LYS A 70 9.55 8.82 -14.16
N PHE A 71 9.40 9.43 -13.00
CA PHE A 71 9.32 8.70 -11.72
C PHE A 71 8.01 7.91 -11.59
N ASP A 72 8.11 6.60 -11.49
CA ASP A 72 6.99 5.71 -11.22
C ASP A 72 7.34 4.63 -10.17
N ALA A 73 6.34 3.86 -9.74
CA ALA A 73 6.54 2.79 -8.74
C ALA A 73 7.44 1.65 -9.29
N ARG A 74 7.49 1.45 -10.61
CA ARG A 74 8.30 0.40 -11.24
C ARG A 74 9.78 0.74 -11.12
N ILE A 75 10.17 1.98 -11.40
CA ILE A 75 11.58 2.42 -11.27
C ILE A 75 12.05 2.27 -9.82
N ILE A 76 11.21 2.61 -8.84
CA ILE A 76 11.52 2.43 -7.42
C ILE A 76 11.71 0.93 -7.11
N THR A 77 10.84 0.07 -7.64
CA THR A 77 10.95 -1.38 -7.46
C THR A 77 12.22 -1.94 -8.08
N GLU A 78 12.56 -1.55 -9.31
CA GLU A 78 13.78 -1.96 -10.00
C GLU A 78 15.05 -1.52 -9.26
N ALA A 79 15.06 -0.31 -8.70
CA ALA A 79 16.16 0.18 -7.87
C ALA A 79 16.31 -0.65 -6.59
N ALA A 80 15.20 -0.95 -5.90
CA ALA A 80 15.19 -1.79 -4.70
C ALA A 80 15.68 -3.21 -4.98
N GLN A 81 15.27 -3.80 -6.12
CA GLN A 81 15.73 -5.12 -6.56
C GLN A 81 17.24 -5.18 -6.80
N LYS A 82 17.83 -4.06 -7.20
CA LYS A 82 19.28 -3.91 -7.38
C LYS A 82 20.03 -3.55 -6.08
N GLY A 83 19.33 -3.50 -4.95
CA GLY A 83 19.92 -3.23 -3.65
C GLY A 83 20.12 -1.74 -3.34
N ASP A 84 19.46 -0.83 -4.05
CA ASP A 84 19.50 0.60 -3.74
C ASP A 84 18.94 0.86 -2.34
N SER A 85 19.77 1.40 -1.46
CA SER A 85 19.43 1.56 -0.03
C SER A 85 18.27 2.52 0.21
N LEU A 86 18.18 3.61 -0.59
CA LEU A 86 17.08 4.55 -0.48
C LEU A 86 15.77 3.92 -0.96
N ALA A 87 15.79 3.17 -2.04
CA ALA A 87 14.63 2.46 -2.54
C ALA A 87 14.14 1.38 -1.55
N LEU A 88 15.05 0.65 -0.92
CA LEU A 88 14.72 -0.33 0.13
C LEU A 88 14.09 0.36 1.35
N GLU A 89 14.61 1.51 1.77
CA GLU A 89 14.05 2.30 2.87
C GLU A 89 12.64 2.82 2.54
N VAL A 90 12.38 3.20 1.28
CA VAL A 90 11.03 3.57 0.81
C VAL A 90 10.05 2.43 1.01
N PHE A 91 10.44 1.18 0.63
CA PHE A 91 9.60 0.01 0.86
C PHE A 91 9.41 -0.30 2.34
N ARG A 92 10.47 -0.17 3.15
CA ARG A 92 10.38 -0.33 4.60
C ARG A 92 9.38 0.64 5.22
N CYS A 93 9.48 1.94 4.91
CA CYS A 93 8.57 2.98 5.39
C CYS A 93 7.11 2.75 4.95
N THR A 94 6.92 2.26 3.73
CA THR A 94 5.60 1.93 3.18
C THR A 94 5.00 0.73 3.90
N ALA A 95 5.78 -0.34 4.05
CA ALA A 95 5.37 -1.58 4.71
C ALA A 95 5.06 -1.39 6.20
N GLU A 96 5.81 -0.55 6.90
CA GLU A 96 5.56 -0.20 8.31
C GLU A 96 4.17 0.39 8.50
N ARG A 97 3.83 1.42 7.70
CA ARG A 97 2.50 2.05 7.78
C ARG A 97 1.38 1.10 7.37
N LEU A 98 1.63 0.29 6.36
CA LEU A 98 0.68 -0.71 5.89
C LEU A 98 0.45 -1.80 6.93
N GLY A 99 1.51 -2.37 7.51
CA GLY A 99 1.41 -3.41 8.54
C GLY A 99 0.64 -2.93 9.77
N ARG A 100 0.91 -1.71 10.25
CA ARG A 100 0.15 -1.11 11.36
C ARG A 100 -1.32 -0.88 11.02
N ALA A 101 -1.62 -0.38 9.83
CA ALA A 101 -3.02 -0.19 9.40
C ALA A 101 -3.77 -1.51 9.29
N LEU A 102 -3.10 -2.56 8.79
CA LEU A 102 -3.66 -3.89 8.70
C LEU A 102 -3.90 -4.51 10.09
N ALA A 103 -2.99 -4.32 11.04
CA ALA A 103 -3.18 -4.80 12.41
C ALA A 103 -4.44 -4.20 13.04
N ASN A 104 -4.69 -2.90 12.83
CA ASN A 104 -5.93 -2.25 13.25
C ASN A 104 -7.16 -2.82 12.54
N ALA A 105 -7.07 -3.08 11.25
CA ALA A 105 -8.16 -3.68 10.49
C ALA A 105 -8.45 -5.12 10.97
N VAL A 106 -7.42 -5.92 11.23
CA VAL A 106 -7.54 -7.27 11.78
C VAL A 106 -8.26 -7.27 13.14
N ALA A 107 -7.93 -6.33 14.02
CA ALA A 107 -8.58 -6.20 15.32
C ALA A 107 -10.10 -5.93 15.22
N ILE A 108 -10.56 -5.33 14.11
CA ILE A 108 -11.97 -4.99 13.87
C ILE A 108 -12.69 -6.11 13.12
N THR A 109 -12.03 -6.74 12.13
CA THR A 109 -12.70 -7.64 11.17
C THR A 109 -12.33 -9.11 11.33
N SER A 110 -11.28 -9.42 12.10
CA SER A 110 -10.79 -10.79 12.38
C SER A 110 -10.64 -11.66 11.11
N PRO A 111 -9.98 -11.21 10.03
CA PRO A 111 -9.87 -11.97 8.80
C PRO A 111 -8.83 -13.10 8.95
N GLU A 112 -9.02 -14.20 8.25
CA GLU A 112 -8.04 -15.29 8.15
C GLU A 112 -6.88 -14.95 7.19
N ALA A 113 -7.15 -14.09 6.20
CA ALA A 113 -6.15 -13.70 5.22
C ALA A 113 -6.39 -12.29 4.66
N VAL A 114 -5.30 -11.63 4.28
CA VAL A 114 -5.28 -10.35 3.56
C VAL A 114 -4.65 -10.57 2.19
N PHE A 115 -5.36 -10.24 1.13
CA PHE A 115 -4.87 -10.38 -0.25
C PHE A 115 -4.46 -9.04 -0.81
N PHE A 116 -3.26 -8.99 -1.39
CA PHE A 116 -2.72 -7.81 -2.03
C PHE A 116 -2.86 -7.87 -3.54
N PHE A 117 -3.42 -6.82 -4.13
CA PHE A 117 -3.52 -6.66 -5.57
C PHE A 117 -3.25 -5.20 -5.99
N GLY A 118 -3.02 -4.98 -7.30
CA GLY A 118 -2.74 -3.66 -7.86
C GLY A 118 -1.25 -3.40 -8.11
N GLY A 119 -0.94 -2.22 -8.63
CA GLY A 119 0.40 -1.91 -9.13
C GLY A 119 1.51 -1.99 -8.07
N LEU A 120 1.24 -1.53 -6.85
CA LEU A 120 2.24 -1.59 -5.78
C LEU A 120 2.49 -3.03 -5.27
N ALA A 121 1.47 -3.90 -5.34
CA ALA A 121 1.60 -5.31 -4.98
C ALA A 121 2.54 -6.08 -5.94
N GLN A 122 2.78 -5.56 -7.14
CA GLN A 122 3.73 -6.14 -8.11
C GLN A 122 5.19 -6.06 -7.64
N ALA A 123 5.48 -5.24 -6.62
CA ALA A 123 6.79 -5.25 -5.98
C ALA A 123 7.08 -6.58 -5.24
N GLY A 124 6.06 -7.45 -5.08
CA GLY A 124 6.23 -8.79 -4.50
C GLY A 124 6.77 -8.74 -3.07
N GLU A 125 7.76 -9.58 -2.79
CA GLU A 125 8.33 -9.73 -1.44
C GLU A 125 9.05 -8.47 -0.93
N LEU A 126 9.46 -7.54 -1.80
CA LEU A 126 9.98 -6.24 -1.35
C LEU A 126 8.97 -5.47 -0.49
N LEU A 127 7.69 -5.64 -0.75
CA LEU A 127 6.61 -5.05 0.04
C LEU A 127 6.01 -6.06 1.01
N LEU A 128 5.74 -7.28 0.58
CA LEU A 128 4.96 -8.25 1.34
C LEU A 128 5.70 -8.76 2.57
N GLU A 129 6.99 -9.09 2.45
CA GLU A 129 7.77 -9.60 3.57
C GLU A 129 7.86 -8.58 4.72
N PRO A 130 8.31 -7.34 4.51
CA PRO A 130 8.33 -6.36 5.59
C PRO A 130 6.91 -6.01 6.11
N THR A 131 5.88 -6.07 5.24
CA THR A 131 4.50 -5.87 5.69
C THR A 131 4.04 -6.98 6.64
N ARG A 132 4.36 -8.25 6.35
CA ARG A 132 4.07 -9.39 7.26
C ARG A 132 4.73 -9.18 8.62
N ARG A 133 5.99 -8.79 8.63
CA ARG A 133 6.72 -8.53 9.86
C ARG A 133 6.08 -7.41 10.68
N TYR A 134 5.83 -6.24 10.08
CA TYR A 134 5.19 -5.13 10.78
C TYR A 134 3.74 -5.43 11.19
N LEU A 135 2.99 -6.20 10.39
CA LEU A 135 1.68 -6.70 10.80
C LEU A 135 1.80 -7.53 12.07
N GLU A 136 2.66 -8.56 12.05
CA GLU A 136 2.84 -9.51 13.17
C GLU A 136 3.28 -8.80 14.46
N GLU A 137 4.20 -7.85 14.36
CA GLU A 137 4.67 -7.03 15.48
C GLU A 137 3.55 -6.20 16.13
N ASN A 138 2.55 -5.79 15.35
CA ASN A 138 1.46 -4.90 15.80
C ASN A 138 0.13 -5.64 16.06
N LEU A 139 0.03 -6.94 15.75
CA LEU A 139 -1.15 -7.75 16.03
C LEU A 139 -1.37 -7.93 17.53
N LEU A 140 -2.64 -7.94 17.94
CA LEU A 140 -3.02 -8.45 19.25
C LEU A 140 -2.56 -9.92 19.39
N PRO A 141 -2.12 -10.36 20.58
CA PRO A 141 -1.58 -11.71 20.80
C PRO A 141 -2.47 -12.83 20.26
N VAL A 142 -3.80 -12.67 20.34
CA VAL A 142 -4.79 -13.66 19.89
C VAL A 142 -4.76 -13.89 18.37
N TYR A 143 -4.29 -12.93 17.58
CA TYR A 143 -4.23 -13.03 16.11
C TYR A 143 -2.86 -13.40 15.57
N ARG A 144 -1.80 -13.37 16.41
CA ARG A 144 -0.44 -13.68 15.98
C ARG A 144 -0.31 -15.08 15.40
N GLY A 145 0.36 -15.18 14.27
CA GLY A 145 0.54 -16.44 13.52
C GLY A 145 -0.69 -16.93 12.78
N ASN A 146 -1.86 -16.29 12.93
CA ASN A 146 -3.13 -16.77 12.36
C ASN A 146 -3.57 -16.01 11.10
N VAL A 147 -3.03 -14.82 10.83
CA VAL A 147 -3.43 -13.99 9.68
C VAL A 147 -2.44 -14.13 8.55
N LYS A 148 -2.90 -14.63 7.40
CA LYS A 148 -2.06 -14.80 6.21
C LYS A 148 -2.02 -13.51 5.38
N VAL A 149 -0.84 -13.12 4.91
CA VAL A 149 -0.66 -12.03 3.94
C VAL A 149 -0.19 -12.63 2.63
N LEU A 150 -1.03 -12.55 1.62
CA LEU A 150 -0.86 -13.28 0.36
C LEU A 150 -0.93 -12.32 -0.84
N PRO A 151 -0.15 -12.56 -1.90
CA PRO A 151 -0.38 -11.90 -3.17
C PRO A 151 -1.70 -12.43 -3.77
N SER A 152 -2.39 -11.58 -4.53
CA SER A 152 -3.56 -12.03 -5.29
C SER A 152 -3.12 -12.99 -6.40
N GLY A 153 -3.78 -14.13 -6.52
CA GLY A 153 -3.63 -15.04 -7.66
C GLY A 153 -4.32 -14.54 -8.94
N ILE A 154 -5.06 -13.43 -8.87
CA ILE A 154 -5.76 -12.85 -10.01
C ILE A 154 -4.85 -11.78 -10.64
N PRO A 155 -4.62 -11.81 -11.97
CA PRO A 155 -3.86 -10.76 -12.65
C PRO A 155 -4.46 -9.38 -12.35
N ALA A 156 -3.60 -8.39 -12.06
CA ALA A 156 -4.01 -7.05 -11.64
C ALA A 156 -4.98 -6.36 -12.62
N GLN A 157 -4.87 -6.69 -13.91
CA GLN A 157 -5.73 -6.17 -14.98
C GLN A 157 -7.18 -6.70 -14.88
N ASN A 158 -7.38 -7.88 -14.34
CA ASN A 158 -8.68 -8.57 -14.27
C ASN A 158 -9.33 -8.54 -12.88
N ALA A 159 -8.57 -8.22 -11.83
CA ALA A 159 -9.06 -8.28 -10.46
C ALA A 159 -10.27 -7.39 -10.19
N ALA A 160 -10.32 -6.19 -10.78
CA ALA A 160 -11.45 -5.27 -10.63
C ALA A 160 -12.70 -5.78 -11.39
N ILE A 161 -12.50 -6.35 -12.58
CA ILE A 161 -13.58 -6.89 -13.44
C ILE A 161 -14.15 -8.16 -12.81
N LEU A 162 -13.29 -9.09 -12.39
CA LEU A 162 -13.70 -10.33 -11.76
C LEU A 162 -14.35 -10.11 -10.40
N GLY A 163 -13.86 -9.15 -9.62
CA GLY A 163 -14.50 -8.77 -8.36
C GLY A 163 -15.88 -8.14 -8.55
N ALA A 164 -16.08 -7.37 -9.63
CA ALA A 164 -17.38 -6.81 -9.97
C ALA A 164 -18.33 -7.89 -10.50
N SER A 165 -17.84 -8.84 -11.31
CA SER A 165 -18.66 -9.95 -11.81
C SER A 165 -19.06 -10.94 -10.71
N ALA A 166 -18.19 -11.19 -9.73
CA ALA A 166 -18.50 -12.09 -8.61
C ALA A 166 -19.68 -11.59 -7.74
N LEU A 167 -19.95 -10.29 -7.73
CA LEU A 167 -21.12 -9.74 -7.02
C LEU A 167 -22.47 -10.10 -7.69
N ILE A 168 -22.43 -10.43 -8.97
CA ILE A 168 -23.65 -10.80 -9.74
C ILE A 168 -23.96 -12.30 -9.61
N TRP A 169 -22.96 -13.13 -9.24
CA TRP A 169 -23.12 -14.59 -9.16
C TRP A 169 -23.58 -15.09 -7.78
N ASN A 170 -23.72 -14.20 -6.81
CA ASN A 170 -24.18 -14.52 -5.46
C ASN A 170 -25.66 -14.14 -5.19
N GLU A 171 -26.44 -13.91 -6.24
CA GLU A 171 -27.90 -13.92 -6.22
C GLU A 171 -28.38 -15.22 -6.87
#